data_7323aacaeea5ef3518b6b9a1ceb5fe29
#
_entry.id   7323aacaeea5ef3518b6b9a1ceb5fe29
#
_cell.length_a   1.000
_cell.length_b   1.000
_cell.length_c   1.000
_cell.angle_alpha   90.00
_cell.angle_beta   90.00
_cell.angle_gamma   90.00
#
_symmetry.space_group_name_H-M   'P 1'
#
loop_
_entity.id
_entity.type
_entity.pdbx_description
1 polymer ?
#
loop_
_entity_poly.entity_id
_entity_poly.type
_entity_poly.pdbx_seq_one_letter_code
_entity_poly.pdbx_strand_id
1 'polypeptide(L)'
;RKELTDFVVSENQSEISRNGNKLYLYVPYNTNLNNVIPKVSHTGVSYTPTDAQDLNSTKEYTVIAEDGTKNVYQINVLREGVAKVNNVNINQPKTFNDTDITVDITGQFIPYLRDDEVKDTMEVVAVPRGDGETQKVMLEYDGYGGHAIGKVTLPQNDTSEDKKYDFKITINGREQQIGLSGIVTVPHKESCRITGFRINNQTKDAEINDDDNTITLYMPYTTDLTALTPKVDIDGKDYTPKGTQDFTNPVQYTVTGDGGVSKTYTVT
;
A
#
# COMPACT_ATOMS: atom_id res chain seq x y z
N ARG A 1 -8.12 55.00 2.63
CA ARG A 1 -8.72 53.71 3.06
C ARG A 1 -7.73 52.59 2.93
N LYS A 2 -7.92 51.47 3.65
CA LYS A 2 -7.00 50.36 3.69
C LYS A 2 -7.74 49.01 3.91
N GLU A 3 -8.85 48.84 3.22
CA GLU A 3 -9.69 47.67 3.34
C GLU A 3 -9.36 46.66 2.23
N LEU A 4 -9.26 45.37 2.56
CA LEU A 4 -9.26 44.26 1.62
C LEU A 4 -10.74 43.93 1.36
N THR A 5 -11.24 44.20 0.13
CA THR A 5 -12.65 44.09 -0.21
C THR A 5 -12.99 42.72 -0.80
N ASP A 6 -12.04 42.09 -1.50
CA ASP A 6 -12.26 40.78 -2.07
C ASP A 6 -10.94 39.98 -2.17
N PHE A 7 -11.03 38.64 -2.17
CA PHE A 7 -9.89 37.71 -2.26
C PHE A 7 -10.33 36.44 -2.98
N VAL A 8 -9.85 36.24 -4.22
CA VAL A 8 -10.29 35.13 -5.07
C VAL A 8 -9.13 34.19 -5.35
N VAL A 9 -9.31 32.94 -4.97
CA VAL A 9 -8.38 31.82 -5.17
C VAL A 9 -8.87 30.87 -6.25
N SER A 10 -10.20 30.65 -6.29
CA SER A 10 -10.87 29.74 -7.22
C SER A 10 -12.22 30.31 -7.64
N GLU A 11 -12.63 30.08 -8.90
CA GLU A 11 -13.95 30.49 -9.38
C GLU A 11 -15.10 29.80 -8.64
N ASN A 12 -14.83 28.62 -8.07
CA ASN A 12 -15.80 27.81 -7.32
C ASN A 12 -15.62 27.93 -5.79
N GLN A 13 -15.04 29.03 -5.31
CA GLN A 13 -14.93 29.28 -3.88
C GLN A 13 -16.25 29.74 -3.27
N SER A 14 -16.42 29.59 -1.95
CA SER A 14 -17.52 30.17 -1.19
C SER A 14 -17.38 31.71 -1.09
N GLU A 15 -18.44 32.36 -0.66
CA GLU A 15 -18.35 33.77 -0.21
C GLU A 15 -17.39 33.86 0.98
N ILE A 16 -16.70 35.01 1.08
CA ILE A 16 -15.75 35.27 2.15
C ILE A 16 -16.51 35.57 3.45
N SER A 17 -16.28 34.75 4.46
CA SER A 17 -16.68 35.04 5.83
C SER A 17 -15.63 35.88 6.53
N ARG A 18 -16.03 36.85 7.34
CA ARG A 18 -15.15 37.79 8.03
C ARG A 18 -15.39 37.80 9.53
N ASN A 19 -14.31 37.74 10.27
CA ASN A 19 -14.30 38.00 11.71
C ASN A 19 -13.19 39.02 12.00
N GLY A 20 -13.56 40.32 11.99
CA GLY A 20 -12.58 41.39 12.02
C GLY A 20 -11.65 41.34 10.79
N ASN A 21 -10.37 41.29 11.03
CA ASN A 21 -9.35 41.13 9.97
C ASN A 21 -9.03 39.67 9.59
N LYS A 22 -9.75 38.71 10.15
CA LYS A 22 -9.65 37.32 9.75
C LYS A 22 -10.67 37.01 8.67
N LEU A 23 -10.21 36.55 7.53
CA LEU A 23 -11.02 36.13 6.39
C LEU A 23 -10.96 34.60 6.24
N TYR A 24 -12.14 34.03 6.01
CA TYR A 24 -12.30 32.58 5.76
C TYR A 24 -13.02 32.41 4.43
N LEU A 25 -12.48 31.56 3.58
CA LEU A 25 -13.11 31.12 2.34
C LEU A 25 -12.88 29.64 2.13
N TYR A 26 -13.86 28.98 1.51
CA TYR A 26 -13.82 27.55 1.23
C TYR A 26 -13.63 27.33 -0.27
N VAL A 27 -12.78 26.40 -0.62
CA VAL A 27 -12.50 25.95 -1.98
C VAL A 27 -12.78 24.46 -2.10
N PRO A 28 -13.07 23.92 -3.31
CA PRO A 28 -13.22 22.49 -3.51
C PRO A 28 -12.00 21.69 -3.02
N TYR A 29 -12.22 20.45 -2.56
CA TYR A 29 -11.19 19.57 -1.97
C TYR A 29 -9.90 19.45 -2.80
N ASN A 30 -10.02 19.37 -4.11
CA ASN A 30 -8.92 19.18 -5.03
C ASN A 30 -8.25 20.48 -5.51
N THR A 31 -8.60 21.63 -4.92
CA THR A 31 -7.95 22.91 -5.27
C THR A 31 -6.49 22.89 -4.84
N ASN A 32 -5.59 23.13 -5.79
CA ASN A 32 -4.17 23.34 -5.48
C ASN A 32 -3.98 24.70 -4.80
N LEU A 33 -3.49 24.67 -3.56
CA LEU A 33 -3.21 25.88 -2.76
C LEU A 33 -1.72 26.19 -2.65
N ASN A 34 -0.87 25.40 -3.27
CA ASN A 34 0.56 25.69 -3.35
C ASN A 34 0.80 26.69 -4.48
N ASN A 35 1.68 27.64 -4.24
CA ASN A 35 2.16 28.59 -5.24
C ASN A 35 1.04 29.33 -5.98
N VAL A 36 0.06 29.85 -5.21
CA VAL A 36 -1.14 30.55 -5.72
C VAL A 36 -0.92 32.05 -5.73
N ILE A 37 -1.27 32.71 -6.85
CA ILE A 37 -1.40 34.18 -6.92
C ILE A 37 -2.89 34.50 -6.85
N PRO A 38 -3.42 34.93 -5.69
CA PRO A 38 -4.83 35.25 -5.56
C PRO A 38 -5.15 36.56 -6.27
N LYS A 39 -6.38 36.72 -6.73
CA LYS A 39 -6.88 38.03 -7.17
C LYS A 39 -7.37 38.77 -5.96
N VAL A 40 -6.71 39.89 -5.62
CA VAL A 40 -7.01 40.71 -4.43
C VAL A 40 -7.61 42.03 -4.85
N SER A 41 -8.77 42.39 -4.27
CA SER A 41 -9.39 43.70 -4.39
C SER A 41 -9.25 44.46 -3.07
N HIS A 42 -8.90 45.76 -3.13
CA HIS A 42 -8.65 46.57 -1.94
C HIS A 42 -8.91 48.04 -2.19
N THR A 43 -9.08 48.83 -1.12
CA THR A 43 -9.29 50.29 -1.17
C THR A 43 -8.03 51.08 -0.89
N GLY A 44 -6.90 50.48 -0.63
CA GLY A 44 -5.59 51.10 -0.42
C GLY A 44 -4.90 51.44 -1.72
N VAL A 45 -3.68 52.01 -1.61
CA VAL A 45 -2.82 52.30 -2.77
C VAL A 45 -2.01 51.06 -3.21
N SER A 46 -1.77 50.14 -2.28
CA SER A 46 -1.08 48.88 -2.57
C SER A 46 -1.40 47.80 -1.53
N TYR A 47 -1.01 46.58 -1.82
CA TYR A 47 -1.03 45.45 -0.89
C TYR A 47 0.21 44.57 -1.04
N THR A 48 0.48 43.73 -0.05
CA THR A 48 1.56 42.76 -0.06
C THR A 48 1.17 41.52 0.75
N PRO A 49 1.58 40.31 0.37
CA PRO A 49 2.42 39.96 -0.78
C PRO A 49 1.65 39.98 -2.11
N THR A 50 2.36 40.19 -3.22
CA THR A 50 1.81 40.16 -4.60
C THR A 50 2.30 38.98 -5.40
N ASP A 51 3.32 38.28 -4.90
CA ASP A 51 3.87 37.04 -5.45
C ASP A 51 3.05 35.82 -5.06
N ALA A 52 3.38 34.68 -5.66
CA ALA A 52 2.72 33.42 -5.37
C ALA A 52 2.96 32.97 -3.93
N GLN A 53 1.90 32.53 -3.27
CA GLN A 53 1.88 32.11 -1.87
C GLN A 53 1.42 30.66 -1.73
N ASP A 54 1.91 30.00 -0.70
CA ASP A 54 1.33 28.76 -0.21
C ASP A 54 0.17 29.06 0.72
N LEU A 55 -1.05 28.81 0.26
CA LEU A 55 -2.29 29.07 0.97
C LEU A 55 -2.81 27.86 1.76
N ASN A 56 -2.01 26.81 1.93
CA ASN A 56 -2.33 25.68 2.81
C ASN A 56 -2.24 26.02 4.30
N SER A 57 -1.67 27.17 4.64
CA SER A 57 -1.64 27.75 5.99
C SER A 57 -2.14 29.18 5.96
N THR A 58 -2.54 29.71 7.13
CA THR A 58 -2.93 31.12 7.28
C THR A 58 -1.84 32.02 6.73
N LYS A 59 -2.22 32.98 5.88
CA LYS A 59 -1.34 33.98 5.30
C LYS A 59 -1.76 35.40 5.66
N GLU A 60 -0.79 36.26 5.90
CA GLU A 60 -1.02 37.66 6.16
C GLU A 60 -0.92 38.45 4.85
N TYR A 61 -1.94 39.28 4.62
CA TYR A 61 -1.98 40.27 3.56
C TYR A 61 -2.13 41.65 4.15
N THR A 62 -1.26 42.55 3.79
CA THR A 62 -1.25 43.90 4.29
C THR A 62 -1.74 44.88 3.22
N VAL A 63 -2.77 45.64 3.49
CA VAL A 63 -3.24 46.74 2.65
C VAL A 63 -2.68 48.08 3.18
N ILE A 64 -2.11 48.88 2.29
CA ILE A 64 -1.45 50.15 2.60
C ILE A 64 -2.29 51.29 2.06
N ALA A 65 -2.63 52.26 2.92
CA ALA A 65 -3.36 53.46 2.55
C ALA A 65 -2.42 54.55 2.02
N GLU A 66 -2.97 55.60 1.42
CA GLU A 66 -2.25 56.72 0.85
C GLU A 66 -1.41 57.48 1.90
N ASP A 67 -1.83 57.53 3.13
CA ASP A 67 -1.12 58.11 4.27
C ASP A 67 -0.05 57.19 4.88
N GLY A 68 0.22 56.06 4.25
CA GLY A 68 1.19 55.04 4.69
C GLY A 68 0.71 54.13 5.85
N THR A 69 -0.49 54.35 6.37
CA THR A 69 -1.05 53.47 7.40
C THR A 69 -1.40 52.10 6.81
N LYS A 70 -1.32 51.07 7.64
CA LYS A 70 -1.45 49.65 7.23
C LYS A 70 -2.64 48.99 7.93
N ASN A 71 -3.25 48.02 7.25
CA ASN A 71 -4.16 47.06 7.84
C ASN A 71 -3.77 45.66 7.43
N VAL A 72 -3.60 44.76 8.41
CA VAL A 72 -3.15 43.38 8.20
C VAL A 72 -4.35 42.44 8.28
N TYR A 73 -4.51 41.61 7.29
CA TYR A 73 -5.56 40.61 7.19
C TYR A 73 -4.95 39.21 7.26
N GLN A 74 -5.56 38.32 8.05
CA GLN A 74 -5.25 36.90 8.10
C GLN A 74 -6.20 36.16 7.16
N ILE A 75 -5.66 35.55 6.14
CA ILE A 75 -6.38 34.80 5.12
C ILE A 75 -6.33 33.32 5.44
N ASN A 76 -7.50 32.71 5.58
CA ASN A 76 -7.69 31.29 5.83
C ASN A 76 -8.45 30.69 4.65
N VAL A 77 -7.78 29.93 3.80
CA VAL A 77 -8.40 29.17 2.72
C VAL A 77 -8.61 27.75 3.18
N LEU A 78 -9.86 27.32 3.23
CA LEU A 78 -10.25 26.00 3.71
C LEU A 78 -10.80 25.17 2.55
N ARG A 79 -10.58 23.86 2.57
CA ARG A 79 -11.18 22.95 1.59
C ARG A 79 -12.52 22.43 2.11
N GLU A 80 -13.51 22.30 1.23
CA GLU A 80 -14.82 21.76 1.58
C GLU A 80 -15.11 20.47 0.82
N GLY A 81 -16.06 19.69 1.35
CA GLY A 81 -16.51 18.42 0.79
C GLY A 81 -16.40 17.29 1.81
N VAL A 82 -16.80 16.10 1.41
CA VAL A 82 -16.72 14.90 2.23
C VAL A 82 -15.43 14.15 1.90
N ALA A 83 -14.62 13.94 2.91
CA ALA A 83 -13.39 13.12 2.77
C ALA A 83 -13.74 11.70 2.35
N LYS A 84 -13.10 11.21 1.29
CA LYS A 84 -13.28 9.85 0.79
C LYS A 84 -12.05 9.36 0.04
N VAL A 85 -11.86 8.05 0.05
CA VAL A 85 -10.88 7.36 -0.80
C VAL A 85 -11.52 7.09 -2.16
N ASN A 86 -10.83 7.42 -3.24
CA ASN A 86 -11.26 7.14 -4.61
C ASN A 86 -10.57 5.91 -5.19
N ASN A 87 -9.27 5.73 -4.89
CA ASN A 87 -8.50 4.58 -5.35
C ASN A 87 -7.43 4.20 -4.35
N VAL A 88 -7.13 2.90 -4.27
CA VAL A 88 -6.04 2.33 -3.49
C VAL A 88 -5.30 1.32 -4.32
N ASN A 89 -3.98 1.45 -4.34
CA ASN A 89 -3.09 0.46 -4.95
C ASN A 89 -2.07 -0.01 -3.92
N ILE A 90 -2.01 -1.33 -3.71
CA ILE A 90 -1.12 -1.96 -2.72
C ILE A 90 -0.28 -3.01 -3.44
N ASN A 91 1.07 -2.93 -3.29
CA ASN A 91 1.93 -3.95 -3.85
C ASN A 91 1.69 -5.31 -3.17
N GLN A 92 1.87 -6.37 -3.94
CA GLN A 92 1.71 -7.74 -3.45
C GLN A 92 3.09 -8.39 -3.24
N PRO A 93 3.35 -8.97 -2.05
CA PRO A 93 4.52 -9.79 -1.81
C PRO A 93 4.65 -10.93 -2.83
N LYS A 94 5.88 -11.23 -3.22
CA LYS A 94 6.18 -12.33 -4.14
C LYS A 94 6.74 -13.56 -3.44
N THR A 95 7.28 -13.36 -2.25
CA THR A 95 7.94 -14.40 -1.44
C THR A 95 7.59 -14.22 0.04
N PHE A 96 7.84 -15.25 0.85
CA PHE A 96 7.54 -15.26 2.29
C PHE A 96 8.22 -14.15 3.10
N ASN A 97 9.30 -13.57 2.60
CA ASN A 97 10.11 -12.52 3.22
C ASN A 97 10.10 -11.19 2.44
N ASP A 98 9.30 -11.08 1.38
CA ASP A 98 9.04 -9.83 0.66
C ASP A 98 7.87 -9.12 1.37
N THR A 99 8.19 -8.40 2.45
CA THR A 99 7.20 -7.92 3.43
C THR A 99 7.08 -6.40 3.50
N ASP A 100 7.82 -5.66 2.69
CA ASP A 100 7.72 -4.21 2.59
C ASP A 100 6.54 -3.80 1.70
N ILE A 101 5.50 -3.29 2.34
CA ILE A 101 4.24 -2.93 1.68
C ILE A 101 4.14 -1.43 1.53
N THR A 102 3.82 -1.02 0.31
CA THR A 102 3.48 0.37 -0.03
C THR A 102 2.01 0.44 -0.40
N VAL A 103 1.30 1.39 0.19
CA VAL A 103 -0.11 1.68 -0.04
C VAL A 103 -0.22 3.05 -0.69
N ASP A 104 -0.61 3.10 -1.95
CA ASP A 104 -0.83 4.35 -2.70
C ASP A 104 -2.32 4.67 -2.66
N ILE A 105 -2.68 5.82 -2.08
CA ILE A 105 -4.05 6.23 -1.79
C ILE A 105 -4.33 7.55 -2.48
N THR A 106 -5.36 7.58 -3.33
CA THR A 106 -5.88 8.81 -3.92
C THR A 106 -7.33 9.05 -3.52
N GLY A 107 -7.69 10.31 -3.32
CA GLY A 107 -9.03 10.65 -2.85
C GLY A 107 -9.23 12.13 -2.59
N GLN A 108 -10.12 12.42 -1.66
CA GLN A 108 -10.41 13.77 -1.16
C GLN A 108 -10.26 13.75 0.36
N PHE A 109 -9.12 14.22 0.87
CA PHE A 109 -8.83 14.24 2.31
C PHE A 109 -7.79 15.30 2.65
N ILE A 110 -7.84 15.81 3.88
CA ILE A 110 -6.87 16.79 4.41
C ILE A 110 -6.41 16.30 5.78
N PRO A 111 -5.31 15.56 5.84
CA PRO A 111 -4.89 14.88 7.06
C PRO A 111 -3.97 15.73 7.96
N TYR A 112 -4.12 17.04 8.01
CA TYR A 112 -3.29 17.92 8.82
C TYR A 112 -4.11 18.88 9.65
N LEU A 113 -3.46 19.41 10.69
CA LEU A 113 -4.00 20.50 11.52
C LEU A 113 -3.81 21.84 10.81
N ARG A 114 -4.80 22.69 10.94
CA ARG A 114 -4.75 24.06 10.48
C ARG A 114 -5.48 24.97 11.46
N ASP A 115 -4.78 25.99 11.95
CA ASP A 115 -5.33 26.96 12.91
C ASP A 115 -6.05 26.32 14.08
N ASP A 116 -5.44 25.32 14.73
CA ASP A 116 -5.98 24.51 15.83
C ASP A 116 -7.22 23.68 15.47
N GLU A 117 -7.67 23.69 14.22
CA GLU A 117 -8.72 22.80 13.74
C GLU A 117 -8.13 21.51 13.16
N VAL A 118 -8.63 20.38 13.67
CA VAL A 118 -8.39 19.09 13.07
C VAL A 118 -9.21 19.02 11.79
N LYS A 119 -8.51 18.89 10.65
CA LYS A 119 -9.17 18.58 9.39
C LYS A 119 -9.46 17.08 9.33
N ASP A 120 -9.28 16.44 8.22
CA ASP A 120 -9.49 15.01 8.15
C ASP A 120 -8.34 14.24 8.81
N THR A 121 -8.68 13.23 9.59
CA THR A 121 -7.72 12.26 10.11
C THR A 121 -7.84 10.96 9.30
N MET A 122 -6.74 10.48 8.75
CA MET A 122 -6.70 9.19 8.08
C MET A 122 -5.81 8.23 8.85
N GLU A 123 -6.31 7.02 9.05
CA GLU A 123 -5.57 5.91 9.62
C GLU A 123 -5.65 4.72 8.67
N VAL A 124 -4.52 4.05 8.49
CA VAL A 124 -4.44 2.82 7.71
C VAL A 124 -3.80 1.75 8.57
N VAL A 125 -4.44 0.59 8.62
CA VAL A 125 -3.97 -0.58 9.37
C VAL A 125 -4.02 -1.82 8.51
N ALA A 126 -3.05 -2.72 8.69
CA ALA A 126 -3.04 -4.06 8.13
C ALA A 126 -3.46 -5.06 9.22
N VAL A 127 -4.63 -5.67 9.05
CA VAL A 127 -5.23 -6.60 10.01
C VAL A 127 -5.02 -8.03 9.51
N PRO A 128 -4.30 -8.92 10.23
CA PRO A 128 -4.12 -10.30 9.81
C PRO A 128 -5.43 -11.08 9.85
N ARG A 129 -5.65 -11.96 8.87
CA ARG A 129 -6.71 -12.96 8.92
C ARG A 129 -6.20 -14.17 9.71
N GLY A 130 -6.59 -14.30 10.96
CA GLY A 130 -6.09 -15.31 11.90
C GLY A 130 -5.16 -14.71 12.95
N ASP A 131 -4.22 -15.50 13.44
CA ASP A 131 -3.30 -15.09 14.49
C ASP A 131 -2.29 -14.04 14.01
N GLY A 132 -2.06 -13.03 14.83
CA GLY A 132 -1.09 -11.97 14.58
C GLY A 132 -1.56 -10.62 15.11
N GLU A 133 -0.66 -9.66 15.10
CA GLU A 133 -0.93 -8.29 15.54
C GLU A 133 -1.27 -7.40 14.34
N THR A 134 -2.22 -6.49 14.55
CA THR A 134 -2.53 -5.43 13.58
C THR A 134 -1.34 -4.49 13.46
N GLN A 135 -0.91 -4.23 12.22
CA GLN A 135 0.20 -3.34 11.92
C GLN A 135 -0.33 -1.98 11.49
N LYS A 136 0.23 -0.92 12.07
CA LYS A 136 -0.08 0.46 11.66
C LYS A 136 0.75 0.84 10.45
N VAL A 137 0.10 1.41 9.43
CA VAL A 137 0.76 1.92 8.23
C VAL A 137 1.18 3.37 8.46
N MET A 138 2.43 3.69 8.22
CA MET A 138 2.95 5.05 8.30
C MET A 138 2.61 5.81 7.02
N LEU A 139 1.97 6.98 7.15
CA LEU A 139 1.46 7.76 6.03
C LEU A 139 2.31 9.01 5.78
N GLU A 140 2.61 9.26 4.52
CA GLU A 140 3.20 10.48 4.00
C GLU A 140 2.20 11.14 3.03
N TYR A 141 2.00 12.45 3.12
CA TYR A 141 1.02 13.19 2.32
C TYR A 141 1.69 14.16 1.38
N ASP A 142 1.11 14.37 0.21
CA ASP A 142 1.65 15.29 -0.81
C ASP A 142 1.31 16.77 -0.56
N GLY A 143 0.55 17.09 0.46
CA GLY A 143 0.16 18.45 0.82
C GLY A 143 -1.05 19.02 0.05
N TYR A 144 -1.58 18.30 -0.93
CA TYR A 144 -2.78 18.72 -1.70
C TYR A 144 -4.09 18.17 -1.14
N GLY A 145 -4.03 17.31 -0.14
CA GLY A 145 -5.21 16.67 0.44
C GLY A 145 -5.90 15.66 -0.47
N GLY A 146 -5.20 15.14 -1.47
CA GLY A 146 -5.72 14.20 -2.45
C GLY A 146 -4.89 12.95 -2.67
N HIS A 147 -3.70 12.89 -2.08
CA HIS A 147 -2.78 11.76 -2.23
C HIS A 147 -2.00 11.48 -0.95
N ALA A 148 -1.85 10.21 -0.62
CA ALA A 148 -1.01 9.74 0.46
C ALA A 148 -0.32 8.43 0.08
N ILE A 149 0.89 8.24 0.57
CA ILE A 149 1.64 6.99 0.44
C ILE A 149 1.84 6.41 1.83
N GLY A 150 1.35 5.19 2.03
CA GLY A 150 1.55 4.42 3.24
C GLY A 150 2.69 3.42 3.10
N LYS A 151 3.45 3.20 4.18
CA LYS A 151 4.51 2.21 4.26
C LYS A 151 4.38 1.39 5.53
N VAL A 152 4.51 0.09 5.40
CA VAL A 152 4.53 -0.86 6.52
C VAL A 152 5.37 -2.07 6.16
N THR A 153 6.11 -2.60 7.12
CA THR A 153 6.79 -3.89 6.99
C THR A 153 5.97 -4.94 7.75
N LEU A 154 5.43 -5.92 7.03
CA LEU A 154 4.70 -7.04 7.62
C LEU A 154 5.67 -8.10 8.17
N PRO A 155 5.26 -8.94 9.14
CA PRO A 155 6.04 -10.08 9.55
C PRO A 155 6.28 -11.07 8.40
N GLN A 156 7.46 -11.66 8.34
CA GLN A 156 7.75 -12.78 7.44
C GLN A 156 6.79 -13.94 7.70
N ASN A 157 6.50 -14.69 6.66
CA ASN A 157 5.62 -15.85 6.77
C ASN A 157 6.42 -17.16 6.78
N ASP A 158 6.91 -17.56 7.94
CA ASP A 158 7.64 -18.82 8.13
C ASP A 158 6.71 -20.04 8.30
N THR A 159 5.40 -19.88 8.04
CA THR A 159 4.43 -20.98 8.13
C THR A 159 4.31 -21.74 6.82
N SER A 160 3.54 -22.83 6.82
CA SER A 160 3.25 -23.65 5.63
C SER A 160 2.04 -23.20 4.82
N GLU A 161 1.40 -22.07 5.22
CA GLU A 161 0.21 -21.53 4.56
C GLU A 161 0.36 -20.05 4.33
N ASP A 162 -0.24 -19.55 3.25
CA ASP A 162 -0.23 -18.13 2.93
C ASP A 162 -0.94 -17.30 4.02
N LYS A 163 -0.33 -16.21 4.45
CA LYS A 163 -0.93 -15.25 5.36
C LYS A 163 -1.58 -14.11 4.61
N LYS A 164 -2.84 -13.83 4.94
CA LYS A 164 -3.60 -12.72 4.36
C LYS A 164 -3.81 -11.62 5.37
N TYR A 165 -3.71 -10.39 4.88
CA TYR A 165 -3.98 -9.16 5.64
C TYR A 165 -5.06 -8.36 4.95
N ASP A 166 -6.02 -7.86 5.74
CA ASP A 166 -6.98 -6.88 5.28
C ASP A 166 -6.47 -5.48 5.64
N PHE A 167 -6.17 -4.68 4.63
CA PHE A 167 -5.86 -3.28 4.83
C PHE A 167 -7.16 -2.50 4.99
N LYS A 168 -7.26 -1.76 6.07
CA LYS A 168 -8.42 -0.93 6.39
C LYS A 168 -8.01 0.51 6.46
N ILE A 169 -8.77 1.36 5.79
CA ILE A 169 -8.59 2.81 5.77
C ILE A 169 -9.77 3.44 6.47
N THR A 170 -9.53 4.27 7.48
CA THR A 170 -10.54 5.08 8.14
C THR A 170 -10.24 6.56 7.97
N ILE A 171 -11.27 7.36 7.67
CA ILE A 171 -11.19 8.81 7.64
C ILE A 171 -12.23 9.33 8.61
N ASN A 172 -11.80 10.13 9.58
CA ASN A 172 -12.67 10.66 10.65
C ASN A 172 -13.47 9.57 11.36
N GLY A 173 -12.83 8.42 11.62
CA GLY A 173 -13.45 7.27 12.27
C GLY A 173 -14.41 6.44 11.39
N ARG A 174 -14.54 6.77 10.10
CA ARG A 174 -15.39 6.02 9.16
C ARG A 174 -14.53 5.16 8.24
N GLU A 175 -14.79 3.86 8.24
CA GLU A 175 -14.10 2.92 7.36
C GLU A 175 -14.48 3.16 5.90
N GLN A 176 -13.47 3.21 5.05
CA GLN A 176 -13.60 3.39 3.61
C GLN A 176 -13.71 2.02 2.93
N GLN A 177 -14.62 1.91 1.96
CA GLN A 177 -14.81 0.66 1.21
C GLN A 177 -13.80 0.58 0.07
N ILE A 178 -12.75 -0.21 0.24
CA ILE A 178 -11.68 -0.39 -0.74
C ILE A 178 -11.73 -1.75 -1.46
N GLY A 179 -12.67 -2.59 -1.09
CA GLY A 179 -12.90 -3.88 -1.75
C GLY A 179 -11.69 -4.82 -1.71
N LEU A 180 -11.52 -5.60 -2.78
CA LEU A 180 -10.43 -6.58 -2.90
C LEU A 180 -9.04 -5.95 -3.00
N SER A 181 -8.93 -4.68 -3.40
CA SER A 181 -7.64 -3.96 -3.44
C SER A 181 -7.00 -3.79 -2.05
N GLY A 182 -7.78 -3.97 -0.99
CA GLY A 182 -7.29 -3.97 0.38
C GLY A 182 -6.73 -5.31 0.87
N ILE A 183 -6.70 -6.37 0.06
CA ILE A 183 -6.20 -7.68 0.49
C ILE A 183 -4.77 -7.87 0.03
N VAL A 184 -3.87 -8.13 0.98
CA VAL A 184 -2.47 -8.48 0.73
C VAL A 184 -2.22 -9.91 1.19
N THR A 185 -1.55 -10.70 0.34
CA THR A 185 -1.16 -12.08 0.66
C THR A 185 0.36 -12.17 0.75
N VAL A 186 0.86 -12.56 1.92
CA VAL A 186 2.28 -12.93 2.11
C VAL A 186 2.41 -14.42 1.89
N PRO A 187 3.08 -14.88 0.83
CA PRO A 187 3.24 -16.30 0.54
C PRO A 187 3.89 -17.05 1.70
N HIS A 188 3.59 -18.32 1.82
CA HIS A 188 4.25 -19.20 2.79
C HIS A 188 5.71 -19.46 2.40
N LYS A 189 6.50 -19.88 3.37
CA LYS A 189 7.86 -20.35 3.12
C LYS A 189 7.81 -21.75 2.52
N GLU A 190 8.27 -21.88 1.29
CA GLU A 190 8.36 -23.17 0.61
C GLU A 190 9.27 -24.12 1.39
N SER A 191 8.81 -25.34 1.63
CA SER A 191 9.54 -26.35 2.39
C SER A 191 10.57 -27.11 1.55
N CYS A 192 10.63 -26.87 0.24
CA CYS A 192 11.50 -27.56 -0.71
C CYS A 192 11.40 -29.09 -0.60
N ARG A 193 10.17 -29.63 -0.57
CA ARG A 193 9.97 -31.07 -0.42
C ARG A 193 9.12 -31.67 -1.52
N ILE A 194 9.32 -32.97 -1.76
CA ILE A 194 8.45 -33.76 -2.60
C ILE A 194 7.27 -34.23 -1.77
N THR A 195 6.05 -33.83 -2.17
CA THR A 195 4.79 -34.17 -1.48
C THR A 195 4.06 -35.34 -2.11
N GLY A 196 4.43 -35.70 -3.36
CA GLY A 196 3.90 -36.85 -4.05
C GLY A 196 4.84 -37.33 -5.13
N PHE A 197 4.97 -38.66 -5.27
CA PHE A 197 5.78 -39.29 -6.31
C PHE A 197 5.02 -40.50 -6.85
N ARG A 198 4.68 -40.47 -8.14
CA ARG A 198 3.83 -41.51 -8.75
C ARG A 198 4.37 -41.93 -10.09
N ILE A 199 4.39 -43.24 -10.31
CA ILE A 199 4.70 -43.88 -11.60
C ILE A 199 3.52 -44.77 -11.97
N ASN A 200 3.17 -44.82 -13.25
CA ASN A 200 2.08 -45.70 -13.70
C ASN A 200 2.42 -47.18 -13.34
N ASN A 201 1.38 -47.93 -12.94
CA ASN A 201 1.44 -49.35 -12.56
C ASN A 201 2.22 -49.63 -11.29
N GLN A 202 2.53 -48.67 -10.41
CA GLN A 202 3.11 -48.97 -9.11
C GLN A 202 2.13 -49.84 -8.27
N THR A 203 2.67 -50.75 -7.45
CA THR A 203 1.85 -51.69 -6.66
C THR A 203 1.32 -51.13 -5.37
N LYS A 204 1.94 -50.06 -4.86
CA LYS A 204 1.45 -49.22 -3.75
C LYS A 204 2.02 -47.82 -3.87
N ASP A 205 1.47 -46.89 -3.06
CA ASP A 205 1.96 -45.50 -3.00
C ASP A 205 3.45 -45.47 -2.62
N ALA A 206 4.17 -44.48 -3.16
CA ALA A 206 5.55 -44.22 -2.81
C ALA A 206 5.68 -43.85 -1.32
N GLU A 207 6.68 -44.40 -0.66
CA GLU A 207 7.02 -44.01 0.72
C GLU A 207 8.03 -42.87 0.68
N ILE A 208 7.60 -41.69 1.12
CA ILE A 208 8.43 -40.50 1.19
C ILE A 208 8.89 -40.31 2.63
N ASN A 209 10.19 -40.31 2.85
CA ASN A 209 10.80 -40.02 4.14
C ASN A 209 11.57 -38.70 4.06
N ASP A 210 11.02 -37.67 4.69
CA ASP A 210 11.58 -36.33 4.71
C ASP A 210 12.79 -36.18 5.65
N ASP A 211 12.93 -37.06 6.63
CA ASP A 211 14.07 -37.06 7.58
C ASP A 211 15.34 -37.56 6.93
N ASP A 212 15.23 -38.65 6.16
CA ASP A 212 16.36 -39.27 5.46
C ASP A 212 16.50 -38.80 4.01
N ASN A 213 15.52 -38.01 3.51
CA ASN A 213 15.43 -37.57 2.12
C ASN A 213 15.42 -38.73 1.13
N THR A 214 14.61 -39.74 1.40
CA THR A 214 14.48 -40.92 0.56
C THR A 214 13.05 -41.11 0.08
N ILE A 215 12.92 -41.67 -1.12
CA ILE A 215 11.62 -42.08 -1.69
C ILE A 215 11.76 -43.51 -2.17
N THR A 216 10.93 -44.40 -1.67
CA THR A 216 10.90 -45.80 -2.08
C THR A 216 9.66 -46.06 -2.95
N LEU A 217 9.90 -46.58 -4.14
CA LEU A 217 8.89 -46.96 -5.12
C LEU A 217 8.68 -48.47 -5.10
N TYR A 218 7.47 -48.90 -5.41
CA TYR A 218 7.12 -50.32 -5.45
C TYR A 218 6.49 -50.62 -6.81
N MET A 219 7.25 -51.34 -7.63
CA MET A 219 6.87 -51.69 -9.00
C MET A 219 6.66 -53.22 -9.14
N PRO A 220 5.82 -53.68 -10.09
CA PRO A 220 5.75 -55.09 -10.45
C PRO A 220 7.14 -55.65 -10.84
N TYR A 221 7.43 -56.88 -10.48
CA TYR A 221 8.73 -57.51 -10.75
C TYR A 221 9.14 -57.46 -12.24
N THR A 222 8.17 -57.47 -13.14
CA THR A 222 8.41 -57.48 -14.59
C THR A 222 8.53 -56.07 -15.19
N THR A 223 8.55 -55.03 -14.37
CA THR A 223 8.60 -53.63 -14.89
C THR A 223 9.98 -53.34 -15.48
N ASP A 224 10.00 -52.80 -16.68
CA ASP A 224 11.21 -52.21 -17.25
C ASP A 224 11.52 -50.87 -16.55
N LEU A 225 12.61 -50.86 -15.76
CA LEU A 225 13.01 -49.69 -14.99
C LEU A 225 13.86 -48.69 -15.79
N THR A 226 14.24 -49.00 -17.03
CA THR A 226 15.18 -48.18 -17.80
C THR A 226 14.54 -46.85 -18.33
N ALA A 227 13.22 -46.80 -18.40
CA ALA A 227 12.52 -45.63 -18.99
C ALA A 227 11.18 -45.38 -18.30
N LEU A 228 11.21 -44.90 -17.06
CA LEU A 228 10.02 -44.54 -16.29
C LEU A 228 9.82 -43.02 -16.24
N THR A 229 8.56 -42.57 -16.35
CA THR A 229 8.20 -41.14 -16.30
C THR A 229 7.41 -40.87 -15.03
N PRO A 230 8.04 -40.36 -13.97
CA PRO A 230 7.33 -40.02 -12.75
C PRO A 230 6.47 -38.77 -12.90
N LYS A 231 5.34 -38.75 -12.17
CA LYS A 231 4.61 -37.56 -11.83
C LYS A 231 5.01 -37.13 -10.41
N VAL A 232 5.60 -35.93 -10.27
CA VAL A 232 6.16 -35.42 -9.02
C VAL A 232 5.35 -34.21 -8.60
N ASP A 233 4.80 -34.25 -7.38
CA ASP A 233 4.16 -33.12 -6.72
C ASP A 233 5.15 -32.56 -5.69
N ILE A 234 5.29 -31.24 -5.63
CA ILE A 234 6.27 -30.56 -4.77
C ILE A 234 5.62 -29.42 -3.98
N ASP A 235 6.20 -29.15 -2.83
CA ASP A 235 6.10 -27.89 -2.12
C ASP A 235 7.45 -27.17 -2.30
N GLY A 236 7.53 -26.35 -3.33
CA GLY A 236 8.73 -25.69 -3.83
C GLY A 236 8.47 -25.04 -5.17
N LYS A 237 9.49 -24.38 -5.72
CA LYS A 237 9.39 -23.61 -6.95
C LYS A 237 9.57 -24.47 -8.21
N ASP A 238 10.52 -25.36 -8.16
CA ASP A 238 10.85 -26.25 -9.28
C ASP A 238 11.56 -27.52 -8.80
N TYR A 239 11.68 -28.53 -9.66
CA TYR A 239 12.44 -29.72 -9.39
C TYR A 239 13.19 -30.23 -10.63
N THR A 240 14.23 -30.99 -10.38
CA THR A 240 15.03 -31.67 -11.43
C THR A 240 15.43 -33.06 -10.93
N PRO A 241 15.57 -34.11 -11.82
CA PRO A 241 15.33 -34.10 -13.27
C PRO A 241 13.84 -34.11 -13.64
N LYS A 242 13.53 -33.70 -14.86
CA LYS A 242 12.18 -33.78 -15.47
C LYS A 242 12.14 -34.97 -16.45
N GLY A 243 10.91 -35.42 -16.70
CA GLY A 243 10.63 -36.42 -17.73
C GLY A 243 11.08 -37.84 -17.36
N THR A 244 11.43 -38.60 -18.38
CA THR A 244 11.78 -40.03 -18.26
C THR A 244 13.18 -40.23 -17.66
N GLN A 245 13.27 -41.15 -16.70
CA GLN A 245 14.53 -41.50 -15.99
C GLN A 245 14.72 -43.02 -15.98
N ASP A 246 16.00 -43.43 -15.83
CA ASP A 246 16.40 -44.80 -15.64
C ASP A 246 16.54 -45.09 -14.12
N PHE A 247 15.65 -45.94 -13.60
CA PHE A 247 15.59 -46.34 -12.19
C PHE A 247 16.26 -47.71 -11.92
N THR A 248 17.10 -48.21 -12.82
CA THR A 248 17.91 -49.38 -12.54
C THR A 248 18.95 -49.11 -11.43
N ASN A 249 19.24 -47.83 -11.19
CA ASN A 249 19.98 -47.32 -10.05
C ASN A 249 19.19 -46.21 -9.37
N PRO A 250 19.48 -45.88 -8.09
CA PRO A 250 18.83 -44.74 -7.41
C PRO A 250 18.99 -43.44 -8.19
N VAL A 251 17.89 -42.70 -8.32
CA VAL A 251 17.84 -41.41 -9.02
C VAL A 251 17.68 -40.28 -8.01
N GLN A 252 18.47 -39.21 -8.16
CA GLN A 252 18.35 -38.03 -7.30
C GLN A 252 17.41 -36.97 -7.89
N TYR A 253 16.45 -36.55 -7.08
CA TYR A 253 15.52 -35.46 -7.38
C TYR A 253 15.79 -34.30 -6.45
N THR A 254 16.07 -33.12 -7.01
CA THR A 254 16.33 -31.92 -6.24
C THR A 254 15.15 -30.96 -6.42
N VAL A 255 14.51 -30.55 -5.31
CA VAL A 255 13.50 -29.49 -5.25
C VAL A 255 14.20 -28.20 -4.89
N THR A 256 13.90 -27.14 -5.63
CA THR A 256 14.38 -25.77 -5.34
C THR A 256 13.22 -24.88 -4.90
N GLY A 257 13.49 -23.99 -3.96
CA GLY A 257 12.56 -22.98 -3.46
C GLY A 257 13.09 -21.56 -3.63
N ASP A 258 12.41 -20.62 -3.00
CA ASP A 258 12.81 -19.22 -3.01
C ASP A 258 14.17 -19.00 -2.33
N GLY A 259 14.91 -18.00 -2.83
CA GLY A 259 16.21 -17.63 -2.25
C GLY A 259 17.35 -18.64 -2.49
N GLY A 260 17.16 -19.62 -3.40
CA GLY A 260 18.19 -20.63 -3.72
C GLY A 260 18.26 -21.80 -2.72
N VAL A 261 17.26 -21.93 -1.86
CA VAL A 261 17.12 -23.10 -0.97
C VAL A 261 16.80 -24.33 -1.81
N SER A 262 17.41 -25.47 -1.50
CA SER A 262 17.15 -26.73 -2.19
C SER A 262 17.23 -27.94 -1.27
N LYS A 263 16.52 -29.02 -1.62
CA LYS A 263 16.53 -30.30 -0.94
C LYS A 263 16.59 -31.43 -1.97
N THR A 264 17.46 -32.40 -1.76
CA THR A 264 17.64 -33.53 -2.69
C THR A 264 17.17 -34.82 -2.06
N TYR A 265 16.34 -35.55 -2.78
CA TYR A 265 15.83 -36.89 -2.42
C TYR A 265 16.51 -37.95 -3.28
N THR A 266 16.80 -39.10 -2.67
CA THR A 266 17.22 -40.28 -3.37
C THR A 266 16.02 -41.20 -3.58
N VAL A 267 15.69 -41.48 -4.83
CA VAL A 267 14.53 -42.31 -5.22
C VAL A 267 15.03 -43.70 -5.62
N THR A 268 14.48 -44.73 -4.99
CA THR A 268 14.83 -46.15 -5.21
C THR A 268 13.61 -46.98 -5.54
#